data_1d0b12bb9be420351716d0c5be1b44b5
#
_entry.id   1d0b12bb9be420351716d0c5be1b44b5
#
_cell.length_a   1.000
_cell.length_b   1.000
_cell.length_c   1.000
_cell.angle_alpha   90.00
_cell.angle_beta   90.00
_cell.angle_gamma   90.00
#
_symmetry.space_group_name_H-M   'P 1'
#
loop_
_entity.id
_entity.type
_entity.pdbx_description
1 polymer ?
#
loop_
_entity_poly.entity_id
_entity_poly.type
_entity_poly.pdbx_seq_one_letter_code
_entity_poly.pdbx_strand_id
1 'polypeptide(L)'
;RSTFSEFNNKNVVNAAISGHQPTTIRQYKDNVFCLLYRDKNNLLDLYNGLNDTNYTNVDDLTVTTLKGGVYMKYKNDASFVFGQDLYMFEQQSSRNPNMPLRFLHYLSDVYRQMYNNSDLHRSTMLKIPVPHFVTFYNGKQPLEVESTLRLSDMYEKKMDCPELELIVRVININTGAIINKKSLDNEKNDIINGINQSYDFDKSNKNINAGNTINSRTYSSEFLSKCETLKDYMTFVNKVRVKTDIEKIDIRTAVIEAVDECIAENVLSEFFRNHREEVIT
;
A
#
# COMPACT_ATOMS: atom_id res chain seq x y z
N ARG A 1 -31.63 2.11 -19.02
CA ARG A 1 -32.26 2.28 -17.69
C ARG A 1 -32.50 0.89 -17.12
N SER A 2 -31.54 0.30 -16.42
CA SER A 2 -31.75 -0.88 -15.58
C SER A 2 -32.42 -0.40 -14.29
N THR A 3 -33.55 -0.96 -13.98
CA THR A 3 -34.35 -0.61 -12.80
C THR A 3 -33.74 -1.27 -11.56
N PHE A 4 -33.87 -0.64 -10.40
CA PHE A 4 -33.39 -1.09 -9.07
C PHE A 4 -33.73 -2.56 -8.74
N SER A 5 -34.67 -3.19 -9.45
CA SER A 5 -35.04 -4.60 -9.27
C SER A 5 -34.05 -5.60 -9.85
N GLU A 6 -33.17 -5.21 -10.79
CA GLU A 6 -32.16 -6.10 -11.35
C GLU A 6 -30.91 -6.23 -10.48
N PHE A 7 -30.71 -5.29 -9.56
CA PHE A 7 -29.57 -5.31 -8.62
C PHE A 7 -29.69 -6.43 -7.57
N ASN A 8 -30.90 -6.80 -7.19
CA ASN A 8 -31.11 -7.80 -6.14
C ASN A 8 -30.95 -9.26 -6.60
N ASN A 9 -31.06 -9.56 -7.89
CA ASN A 9 -31.01 -10.95 -8.37
C ASN A 9 -29.60 -11.46 -8.72
N LYS A 10 -28.61 -10.58 -8.93
CA LYS A 10 -27.23 -11.01 -9.20
C LYS A 10 -26.39 -11.31 -7.94
N ASN A 11 -26.83 -10.86 -6.78
CA ASN A 11 -26.08 -11.04 -5.52
C ASN A 11 -26.49 -12.28 -4.72
N VAL A 12 -27.56 -12.98 -5.10
CA VAL A 12 -28.06 -14.15 -4.33
C VAL A 12 -27.42 -15.47 -4.80
N VAL A 13 -26.87 -15.55 -6.01
CA VAL A 13 -26.35 -16.81 -6.56
C VAL A 13 -24.86 -17.04 -6.25
N ASN A 14 -24.10 -16.02 -5.81
CA ASN A 14 -22.68 -16.17 -5.54
C ASN A 14 -22.28 -16.26 -4.05
N ALA A 15 -23.25 -16.44 -3.16
CA ALA A 15 -23.00 -16.51 -1.70
C ALA A 15 -22.70 -17.92 -1.18
N ALA A 16 -22.60 -18.91 -2.01
CA ALA A 16 -22.52 -20.30 -1.55
C ALA A 16 -21.31 -21.04 -2.10
N ILE A 17 -20.11 -20.46 -2.12
CA ILE A 17 -18.82 -21.19 -2.14
C ILE A 17 -17.72 -20.18 -1.75
N SER A 18 -17.61 -19.81 -0.47
CA SER A 18 -16.35 -19.29 0.05
C SER A 18 -15.72 -20.37 0.94
N GLY A 19 -15.31 -21.46 0.31
CA GLY A 19 -14.28 -22.31 0.84
C GLY A 19 -13.03 -21.45 1.03
N HIS A 20 -12.34 -21.59 2.13
CA HIS A 20 -11.01 -21.05 2.37
C HIS A 20 -10.14 -21.39 1.14
N GLN A 21 -9.98 -20.43 0.23
CA GLN A 21 -8.96 -20.55 -0.81
C GLN A 21 -7.63 -20.46 -0.07
N PRO A 22 -6.73 -21.41 -0.22
CA PRO A 22 -5.39 -21.29 0.34
C PRO A 22 -4.82 -19.98 -0.21
N THR A 23 -4.31 -19.13 0.70
CA THR A 23 -3.58 -17.90 0.36
C THR A 23 -2.48 -18.30 -0.60
N THR A 24 -2.64 -18.01 -1.87
CA THR A 24 -1.65 -18.39 -2.85
C THR A 24 -0.43 -17.51 -2.61
N ILE A 25 0.74 -18.08 -2.62
CA ILE A 25 2.04 -17.40 -2.52
C ILE A 25 2.18 -16.21 -3.50
N ARG A 26 1.27 -16.09 -4.46
CA ARG A 26 1.12 -14.92 -5.35
C ARG A 26 0.77 -13.63 -4.61
N GLN A 27 0.23 -13.73 -3.39
CA GLN A 27 -0.15 -12.59 -2.55
C GLN A 27 0.94 -12.20 -1.54
N TYR A 28 2.18 -12.68 -1.71
CA TYR A 28 3.29 -12.45 -0.78
C TYR A 28 3.49 -10.97 -0.40
N LYS A 29 3.24 -10.06 -1.34
CA LYS A 29 3.36 -8.61 -1.09
C LYS A 29 2.35 -8.12 -0.07
N ASP A 30 1.07 -8.46 -0.27
CA ASP A 30 -0.01 -8.09 0.66
C ASP A 30 0.22 -8.74 2.02
N ASN A 31 0.61 -10.01 2.03
CA ASN A 31 0.87 -10.75 3.27
C ASN A 31 2.00 -10.10 4.08
N VAL A 32 3.14 -9.83 3.46
CA VAL A 32 4.29 -9.20 4.14
C VAL A 32 3.95 -7.79 4.59
N PHE A 33 3.28 -6.99 3.74
CA PHE A 33 2.85 -5.64 4.11
C PHE A 33 1.91 -5.67 5.33
N CYS A 34 0.86 -6.48 5.28
CA CYS A 34 -0.09 -6.60 6.40
C CYS A 34 0.58 -7.12 7.68
N LEU A 35 1.54 -8.04 7.59
CA LEU A 35 2.26 -8.56 8.74
C LEU A 35 3.17 -7.50 9.36
N LEU A 36 3.95 -6.78 8.53
CA LEU A 36 4.84 -5.70 8.98
C LEU A 36 4.09 -4.61 9.73
N TYR A 37 2.96 -4.18 9.20
CA TYR A 37 2.19 -3.07 9.77
C TYR A 37 1.15 -3.50 10.84
N ARG A 38 1.30 -4.71 11.39
CA ARG A 38 0.71 -5.08 12.70
C ARG A 38 1.53 -4.52 13.87
N ASP A 39 2.81 -4.28 13.66
CA ASP A 39 3.71 -3.71 14.68
C ASP A 39 3.54 -2.18 14.74
N LYS A 40 3.32 -1.66 15.95
CA LYS A 40 3.15 -0.23 16.20
C LYS A 40 4.40 0.59 15.88
N ASN A 41 5.60 0.02 16.07
CA ASN A 41 6.84 0.70 15.71
C ASN A 41 6.92 0.95 14.21
N ASN A 42 6.55 -0.04 13.40
CA ASN A 42 6.51 0.09 11.96
C ASN A 42 5.44 1.09 11.49
N LEU A 43 4.28 1.13 12.18
CA LEU A 43 3.25 2.14 11.91
C LEU A 43 3.72 3.55 12.27
N LEU A 44 4.46 3.69 13.37
CA LEU A 44 5.01 4.98 13.79
C LEU A 44 6.12 5.46 12.83
N ASP A 45 6.99 4.55 12.37
CA ASP A 45 7.98 4.83 11.32
C ASP A 45 7.30 5.35 10.04
N LEU A 46 6.22 4.68 9.62
CA LEU A 46 5.43 5.10 8.47
C LEU A 46 4.77 6.47 8.67
N TYR A 47 4.20 6.73 9.85
CA TYR A 47 3.63 8.03 10.20
C TYR A 47 4.69 9.14 10.13
N ASN A 48 5.85 8.91 10.74
CA ASN A 48 6.96 9.85 10.77
C ASN A 48 7.46 10.17 9.35
N GLY A 49 7.61 9.15 8.50
CA GLY A 49 8.02 9.34 7.12
C GLY A 49 7.01 10.12 6.28
N LEU A 50 5.70 9.93 6.51
CA LEU A 50 4.65 10.63 5.77
C LEU A 50 4.49 12.09 6.19
N ASN A 51 4.75 12.41 7.46
CA ASN A 51 4.48 13.73 8.05
C ASN A 51 5.77 14.52 8.35
N ASP A 52 6.93 13.97 8.01
CA ASP A 52 8.23 14.60 8.30
C ASP A 52 8.43 14.90 9.80
N THR A 53 8.05 13.93 10.63
CA THR A 53 8.10 14.00 12.09
C THR A 53 9.06 12.96 12.66
N ASN A 54 9.31 13.00 13.96
CA ASN A 54 10.20 12.06 14.64
C ASN A 54 9.63 11.68 16.02
N TYR A 55 8.41 11.19 16.04
CA TYR A 55 7.81 10.67 17.27
C TYR A 55 8.43 9.32 17.64
N THR A 56 8.59 9.08 18.94
CA THR A 56 9.21 7.85 19.47
C THR A 56 8.28 7.06 20.38
N ASN A 57 7.18 7.68 20.86
CA ASN A 57 6.25 7.02 21.75
C ASN A 57 5.15 6.27 20.97
N VAL A 58 5.24 4.96 20.92
CA VAL A 58 4.27 4.08 20.24
C VAL A 58 2.95 3.91 21.00
N ASP A 59 2.90 4.25 22.30
CA ASP A 59 1.69 4.10 23.11
C ASP A 59 0.60 5.10 22.72
N ASP A 60 0.98 6.22 22.10
CA ASP A 60 0.05 7.21 21.58
C ASP A 60 -0.68 6.74 20.32
N LEU A 61 -0.27 5.59 19.75
CA LEU A 61 -0.84 5.01 18.54
C LEU A 61 -1.86 3.92 18.87
N THR A 62 -3.07 4.07 18.33
CA THR A 62 -4.15 3.09 18.46
C THR A 62 -4.40 2.40 17.10
N VAL A 63 -4.15 1.09 17.03
CA VAL A 63 -4.38 0.30 15.81
C VAL A 63 -5.87 0.08 15.60
N THR A 64 -6.37 0.44 14.40
CA THR A 64 -7.77 0.32 13.99
C THR A 64 -7.95 -0.57 12.77
N THR A 65 -6.91 -1.32 12.37
CA THR A 65 -6.93 -2.20 11.19
C THR A 65 -8.11 -3.18 11.25
N LEU A 66 -8.91 -3.18 10.18
CA LEU A 66 -10.05 -4.08 10.04
C LEU A 66 -9.55 -5.52 9.82
N LYS A 67 -9.83 -6.39 10.79
CA LYS A 67 -9.59 -7.83 10.66
C LYS A 67 -10.81 -8.45 10.00
N GLY A 68 -10.66 -9.09 8.86
CA GLY A 68 -11.75 -9.80 8.19
C GLY A 68 -12.43 -10.77 9.16
N GLY A 69 -13.72 -10.60 9.43
CA GLY A 69 -14.54 -11.44 10.29
C GLY A 69 -15.85 -11.77 9.59
N VAL A 70 -16.65 -12.69 10.18
CA VAL A 70 -17.90 -13.20 9.60
C VAL A 70 -18.91 -12.08 9.26
N TYR A 71 -18.78 -10.91 9.90
CA TYR A 71 -19.67 -9.76 9.71
C TYR A 71 -18.99 -8.56 9.02
N MET A 72 -17.69 -8.60 8.77
CA MET A 72 -16.97 -7.53 8.07
C MET A 72 -16.63 -7.95 6.66
N LYS A 73 -17.32 -7.35 5.71
CA LYS A 73 -17.24 -7.67 4.29
C LYS A 73 -15.94 -7.17 3.66
N TYR A 74 -15.27 -6.23 4.31
CA TYR A 74 -14.08 -5.56 3.79
C TYR A 74 -12.93 -5.62 4.79
N LYS A 75 -11.72 -5.72 4.25
CA LYS A 75 -10.45 -5.75 4.98
C LYS A 75 -9.57 -4.66 4.39
N ASN A 76 -8.97 -3.82 5.23
CA ASN A 76 -7.90 -2.92 4.81
C ASN A 76 -6.54 -3.46 5.27
N ASP A 77 -5.47 -3.05 4.62
CA ASP A 77 -4.14 -3.57 4.90
C ASP A 77 -3.61 -3.08 6.24
N ALA A 78 -3.73 -1.78 6.51
CA ALA A 78 -3.38 -1.20 7.80
C ALA A 78 -4.17 0.07 8.09
N SER A 79 -4.53 0.30 9.36
CA SER A 79 -5.04 1.58 9.83
C SER A 79 -4.77 1.80 11.31
N PHE A 80 -4.61 3.06 11.70
CA PHE A 80 -4.37 3.46 13.08
C PHE A 80 -4.81 4.90 13.34
N VAL A 81 -5.04 5.23 14.60
CA VAL A 81 -5.22 6.59 15.11
C VAL A 81 -3.95 7.03 15.81
N PHE A 82 -3.46 8.22 15.50
CA PHE A 82 -2.39 8.91 16.20
C PHE A 82 -2.82 10.36 16.45
N GLY A 83 -2.93 10.74 17.72
CA GLY A 83 -3.47 12.04 18.09
C GLY A 83 -4.92 12.24 17.62
N GLN A 84 -5.13 13.18 16.71
CA GLN A 84 -6.44 13.49 16.14
C GLN A 84 -6.61 13.00 14.69
N ASP A 85 -5.66 12.22 14.19
CA ASP A 85 -5.59 11.75 12.81
C ASP A 85 -5.83 10.23 12.75
N LEU A 86 -6.64 9.79 11.78
CA LEU A 86 -6.85 8.39 11.43
C LEU A 86 -6.20 8.13 10.08
N TYR A 87 -5.14 7.34 10.05
CA TYR A 87 -4.50 6.91 8.81
C TYR A 87 -5.01 5.55 8.36
N MET A 88 -5.30 5.44 7.07
CA MET A 88 -5.72 4.20 6.42
C MET A 88 -4.84 3.95 5.20
N PHE A 89 -4.21 2.78 5.16
CA PHE A 89 -3.27 2.38 4.14
C PHE A 89 -3.75 1.18 3.36
N GLU A 90 -3.42 1.16 2.07
CA GLU A 90 -3.57 0.00 1.18
C GLU A 90 -2.31 -0.16 0.33
N GLN A 91 -1.84 -1.38 0.16
CA GLN A 91 -0.81 -1.72 -0.80
C GLN A 91 -1.46 -2.22 -2.09
N GLN A 92 -1.01 -1.72 -3.24
CA GLN A 92 -1.57 -2.11 -4.55
C GLN A 92 -0.47 -2.44 -5.55
N SER A 93 -0.56 -3.64 -6.14
CA SER A 93 0.33 -4.08 -7.23
C SER A 93 -0.22 -3.77 -8.63
N SER A 94 -1.43 -3.23 -8.72
CA SER A 94 -2.08 -2.80 -9.96
C SER A 94 -2.77 -1.45 -9.73
N ARG A 95 -2.98 -0.71 -10.82
CA ARG A 95 -3.79 0.53 -10.73
C ARG A 95 -5.23 0.17 -10.41
N ASN A 96 -5.76 0.80 -9.40
CA ASN A 96 -7.16 0.62 -9.01
C ASN A 96 -7.85 1.99 -8.85
N PRO A 97 -8.61 2.46 -9.85
CA PRO A 97 -9.30 3.74 -9.78
C PRO A 97 -10.45 3.76 -8.77
N ASN A 98 -10.88 2.60 -8.27
CA ASN A 98 -11.99 2.46 -7.33
C ASN A 98 -11.54 2.61 -5.85
N MET A 99 -10.30 2.99 -5.59
CA MET A 99 -9.79 3.15 -4.23
C MET A 99 -10.58 4.15 -3.38
N PRO A 100 -11.07 5.29 -3.92
CA PRO A 100 -11.87 6.20 -3.09
C PRO A 100 -13.13 5.53 -2.53
N LEU A 101 -13.85 4.76 -3.33
CA LEU A 101 -15.04 4.04 -2.87
C LEU A 101 -14.69 2.92 -1.88
N ARG A 102 -13.57 2.21 -2.07
CA ARG A 102 -13.09 1.21 -1.13
C ARG A 102 -12.78 1.83 0.22
N PHE A 103 -12.03 2.93 0.25
CA PHE A 103 -11.71 3.64 1.50
C PHE A 103 -12.95 4.21 2.19
N LEU A 104 -13.96 4.65 1.46
CA LEU A 104 -15.23 5.08 2.05
C LEU A 104 -15.91 3.93 2.82
N HIS A 105 -15.91 2.71 2.27
CA HIS A 105 -16.41 1.53 2.98
C HIS A 105 -15.58 1.21 4.22
N TYR A 106 -14.24 1.21 4.10
CA TYR A 106 -13.36 0.96 5.24
C TYR A 106 -13.52 1.99 6.34
N LEU A 107 -13.59 3.28 6.00
CA LEU A 107 -13.81 4.36 6.95
C LEU A 107 -15.11 4.19 7.70
N SER A 108 -16.19 3.85 7.00
CA SER A 108 -17.49 3.58 7.61
C SER A 108 -17.40 2.44 8.63
N ASP A 109 -16.67 1.36 8.32
CA ASP A 109 -16.52 0.21 9.22
C ASP A 109 -15.61 0.54 10.40
N VAL A 110 -14.53 1.30 10.21
CA VAL A 110 -13.67 1.76 11.31
C VAL A 110 -14.44 2.66 12.27
N TYR A 111 -15.20 3.63 11.76
CA TYR A 111 -16.00 4.51 12.64
C TYR A 111 -17.11 3.75 13.36
N ARG A 112 -17.72 2.71 12.77
CA ARG A 112 -18.67 1.83 13.49
C ARG A 112 -18.03 1.04 14.62
N GLN A 113 -16.74 0.72 14.52
CA GLN A 113 -16.01 0.07 15.62
C GLN A 113 -15.65 1.06 16.74
N MET A 114 -15.32 2.31 16.35
CA MET A 114 -14.92 3.34 17.30
C MET A 114 -16.09 3.93 18.07
N TYR A 115 -17.25 4.02 17.43
CA TYR A 115 -18.44 4.71 17.94
C TYR A 115 -19.67 3.83 17.84
N ASN A 116 -20.40 3.69 18.95
CA ASN A 116 -21.64 2.93 18.96
C ASN A 116 -22.84 3.79 18.54
N ASN A 117 -23.98 3.12 18.27
CA ASN A 117 -25.17 3.84 17.83
C ASN A 117 -25.66 4.90 18.84
N SER A 118 -25.50 4.67 20.16
CA SER A 118 -25.91 5.64 21.17
C SER A 118 -25.09 6.93 21.11
N ASP A 119 -23.83 6.88 20.65
CA ASP A 119 -23.00 8.04 20.48
C ASP A 119 -23.52 8.97 19.37
N LEU A 120 -24.09 8.39 18.31
CA LEU A 120 -24.66 9.14 17.18
C LEU A 120 -25.95 9.88 17.52
N HIS A 121 -26.66 9.48 18.58
CA HIS A 121 -27.93 10.06 19.01
C HIS A 121 -27.79 11.10 20.13
N ARG A 122 -26.56 11.47 20.51
CA ARG A 122 -26.31 12.50 21.52
C ARG A 122 -26.67 13.88 20.98
N SER A 123 -27.10 14.76 21.88
CA SER A 123 -27.33 16.19 21.54
C SER A 123 -26.03 16.98 21.38
N THR A 124 -24.91 16.45 21.86
CA THR A 124 -23.59 17.06 21.74
C THR A 124 -22.84 16.51 20.53
N MET A 125 -22.13 17.38 19.80
CA MET A 125 -21.36 16.99 18.64
C MET A 125 -20.25 16.01 19.02
N LEU A 126 -20.25 14.86 18.35
CA LEU A 126 -19.18 13.86 18.47
C LEU A 126 -17.94 14.38 17.70
N LYS A 127 -16.78 14.35 18.37
CA LYS A 127 -15.49 14.64 17.73
C LYS A 127 -14.89 13.34 17.24
N ILE A 128 -14.49 13.32 15.97
CA ILE A 128 -13.91 12.15 15.31
C ILE A 128 -12.52 12.51 14.77
N PRO A 129 -11.59 11.54 14.68
CA PRO A 129 -10.28 11.80 14.07
C PRO A 129 -10.41 12.10 12.59
N VAL A 130 -9.50 12.95 12.09
CA VAL A 130 -9.45 13.33 10.66
C VAL A 130 -8.93 12.14 9.84
N PRO A 131 -9.68 11.65 8.83
CA PRO A 131 -9.23 10.50 8.05
C PRO A 131 -8.25 10.92 6.94
N HIS A 132 -7.18 10.15 6.80
CA HIS A 132 -6.17 10.25 5.74
C HIS A 132 -6.09 8.92 5.00
N PHE A 133 -6.13 8.96 3.67
CA PHE A 133 -6.18 7.79 2.81
C PHE A 133 -4.95 7.73 1.92
N VAL A 134 -4.15 6.69 2.06
CA VAL A 134 -2.90 6.51 1.32
C VAL A 134 -2.85 5.13 0.69
N THR A 135 -2.59 5.09 -0.61
CA THR A 135 -2.32 3.86 -1.35
C THR A 135 -0.84 3.82 -1.73
N PHE A 136 -0.14 2.78 -1.31
CA PHE A 136 1.23 2.50 -1.74
C PHE A 136 1.21 1.62 -2.99
N TYR A 137 1.66 2.17 -4.10
CA TYR A 137 1.73 1.46 -5.35
C TYR A 137 3.11 0.87 -5.57
N ASN A 138 3.18 -0.44 -5.75
CA ASN A 138 4.40 -1.16 -6.10
C ASN A 138 4.23 -2.03 -7.35
N GLY A 139 3.33 -1.68 -8.24
CA GLY A 139 3.12 -2.40 -9.50
C GLY A 139 4.25 -2.19 -10.52
N LYS A 140 4.23 -2.98 -11.60
CA LYS A 140 5.22 -2.91 -12.68
C LYS A 140 4.87 -1.87 -13.75
N GLN A 141 3.61 -1.41 -13.79
CA GLN A 141 3.21 -0.38 -14.75
C GLN A 141 3.76 0.98 -14.29
N PRO A 142 4.25 1.81 -15.23
CA PRO A 142 4.68 3.16 -14.90
C PRO A 142 3.56 3.97 -14.25
N LEU A 143 3.87 4.61 -13.15
CA LEU A 143 2.98 5.53 -12.45
C LEU A 143 3.81 6.73 -11.99
N GLU A 144 3.16 7.90 -11.97
CA GLU A 144 3.74 9.08 -11.34
C GLU A 144 4.14 8.78 -9.90
N VAL A 145 5.13 9.52 -9.40
CA VAL A 145 5.62 9.31 -8.04
C VAL A 145 4.54 9.54 -7.02
N GLU A 146 3.72 10.55 -7.25
CA GLU A 146 2.55 10.82 -6.45
C GLU A 146 1.39 11.26 -7.35
N SER A 147 0.20 10.78 -7.04
CA SER A 147 -1.04 11.17 -7.70
C SER A 147 -2.21 11.13 -6.71
N THR A 148 -3.34 11.65 -7.11
CA THR A 148 -4.57 11.63 -6.31
C THR A 148 -5.69 10.93 -7.07
N LEU A 149 -6.53 10.21 -6.33
CA LEU A 149 -7.80 9.69 -6.82
C LEU A 149 -8.92 10.37 -6.03
N ARG A 150 -9.97 10.75 -6.70
CA ARG A 150 -11.11 11.45 -6.10
C ARG A 150 -12.39 10.63 -6.23
N LEU A 151 -13.20 10.64 -5.17
CA LEU A 151 -14.51 9.98 -5.22
C LEU A 151 -15.44 10.67 -6.24
N SER A 152 -15.32 11.99 -6.37
CA SER A 152 -16.10 12.76 -7.36
C SER A 152 -15.83 12.38 -8.81
N ASP A 153 -14.63 11.83 -9.13
CA ASP A 153 -14.34 11.34 -10.48
C ASP A 153 -15.13 10.07 -10.83
N MET A 154 -15.68 9.38 -9.83
CA MET A 154 -16.48 8.15 -9.99
C MET A 154 -17.98 8.44 -10.16
N TYR A 155 -18.43 9.68 -9.95
CA TYR A 155 -19.84 10.02 -10.08
C TYR A 155 -20.27 10.01 -11.54
N GLU A 156 -21.43 9.43 -11.83
CA GLU A 156 -22.02 9.41 -13.18
C GLU A 156 -22.25 10.83 -13.73
N LYS A 157 -22.54 11.77 -12.83
CA LYS A 157 -22.71 13.20 -13.15
C LYS A 157 -21.57 14.00 -12.52
N LYS A 158 -20.85 14.76 -13.33
CA LYS A 158 -19.84 15.70 -12.83
C LYS A 158 -20.50 16.84 -12.06
N MET A 159 -19.91 17.16 -10.91
CA MET A 159 -20.32 18.24 -10.03
C MET A 159 -19.08 19.02 -9.59
N ASP A 160 -19.18 20.35 -9.62
CA ASP A 160 -18.06 21.21 -9.19
C ASP A 160 -17.87 21.18 -7.66
N CYS A 161 -18.95 21.03 -6.90
CA CYS A 161 -18.96 20.97 -5.44
C CYS A 161 -19.84 19.80 -4.99
N PRO A 162 -19.34 18.58 -4.94
CA PRO A 162 -20.08 17.44 -4.41
C PRO A 162 -20.22 17.55 -2.89
N GLU A 163 -21.36 17.16 -2.35
CA GLU A 163 -21.58 17.09 -0.89
C GLU A 163 -20.72 16.02 -0.20
N LEU A 164 -20.27 15.02 -0.93
CA LEU A 164 -19.35 14.00 -0.46
C LEU A 164 -18.13 13.93 -1.36
N GLU A 165 -16.97 14.21 -0.79
CA GLU A 165 -15.67 14.04 -1.44
C GLU A 165 -14.75 13.21 -0.57
N LEU A 166 -13.98 12.31 -1.18
CA LEU A 166 -12.91 11.56 -0.56
C LEU A 166 -11.72 11.54 -1.51
N ILE A 167 -10.56 11.96 -1.00
CA ILE A 167 -9.33 12.08 -1.79
C ILE A 167 -8.33 11.05 -1.28
N VAL A 168 -7.85 10.20 -2.17
CA VAL A 168 -6.82 9.20 -1.88
C VAL A 168 -5.50 9.67 -2.45
N ARG A 169 -4.47 9.74 -1.60
CA ARG A 169 -3.10 9.95 -2.00
C ARG A 169 -2.49 8.63 -2.47
N VAL A 170 -2.00 8.58 -3.70
CA VAL A 170 -1.33 7.40 -4.26
C VAL A 170 0.17 7.69 -4.34
N ILE A 171 0.97 6.93 -3.62
CA ILE A 171 2.43 7.06 -3.57
C ILE A 171 3.05 5.85 -4.26
N ASN A 172 3.81 6.11 -5.33
CA ASN A 172 4.58 5.08 -6.00
C ASN A 172 5.86 4.80 -5.20
N ILE A 173 5.93 3.64 -4.58
CA ILE A 173 7.05 3.21 -3.75
C ILE A 173 8.11 2.40 -4.50
N ASN A 174 8.01 2.30 -5.83
CA ASN A 174 9.09 1.69 -6.62
C ASN A 174 10.32 2.60 -6.58
N THR A 175 11.46 2.07 -6.18
CA THR A 175 12.76 2.71 -6.37
C THR A 175 13.03 2.81 -7.87
N GLY A 176 13.59 3.91 -8.36
CA GLY A 176 13.69 4.32 -9.78
C GLY A 176 14.22 3.33 -10.82
N ALA A 177 14.52 2.12 -10.44
CA ALA A 177 14.75 0.96 -11.31
C ALA A 177 13.43 0.29 -11.70
N ILE A 178 12.46 1.05 -12.23
CA ILE A 178 11.44 0.41 -13.06
C ILE A 178 12.14 -0.05 -14.31
N ILE A 179 12.35 -1.34 -14.37
CA ILE A 179 12.89 -2.06 -15.50
C ILE A 179 12.10 -1.65 -16.75
N ASN A 180 12.64 -0.72 -17.52
CA ASN A 180 12.19 -0.52 -18.88
C ASN A 180 12.51 -1.82 -19.62
N LYS A 181 11.52 -2.51 -20.14
CA LYS A 181 11.67 -3.77 -20.89
C LYS A 181 12.74 -3.71 -22.00
N LYS A 182 13.15 -2.51 -22.45
CA LYS A 182 14.19 -2.28 -23.45
C LYS A 182 15.63 -2.35 -22.93
N SER A 183 15.85 -2.25 -21.61
CA SER A 183 17.20 -2.37 -21.02
C SER A 183 17.50 -3.77 -20.49
N LEU A 184 16.52 -4.68 -20.50
CA LEU A 184 16.68 -6.05 -19.99
C LEU A 184 17.62 -6.94 -20.83
N ASP A 185 17.83 -6.62 -22.08
CA ASP A 185 18.65 -7.45 -22.97
C ASP A 185 20.16 -7.17 -22.87
N ASN A 186 20.58 -6.08 -22.23
CA ASN A 186 21.99 -5.67 -22.18
C ASN A 186 22.65 -5.54 -20.80
N GLU A 187 21.91 -5.63 -19.66
CA GLU A 187 22.52 -5.27 -18.36
C GLU A 187 22.14 -6.21 -17.20
N LYS A 188 22.48 -7.49 -17.31
CA LYS A 188 22.37 -8.43 -16.16
C LYS A 188 23.23 -8.03 -14.95
N ASN A 189 24.30 -7.28 -15.18
CA ASN A 189 25.25 -6.91 -14.13
C ASN A 189 24.91 -5.60 -13.40
N ASP A 190 24.16 -4.69 -14.01
CA ASP A 190 23.90 -3.37 -13.42
C ASP A 190 22.71 -3.39 -12.44
N ILE A 191 21.82 -4.35 -12.56
CA ILE A 191 20.66 -4.48 -11.68
C ILE A 191 21.06 -5.01 -10.30
N ILE A 192 22.01 -5.93 -10.24
CA ILE A 192 22.54 -6.47 -8.99
C ILE A 192 23.36 -5.41 -8.24
N ASN A 193 24.09 -4.56 -8.97
CA ASN A 193 24.86 -3.47 -8.39
C ASN A 193 23.99 -2.25 -8.03
N GLY A 194 22.81 -2.06 -8.67
CA GLY A 194 21.90 -0.95 -8.43
C GLY A 194 21.15 -1.04 -7.09
N ILE A 195 21.17 -2.21 -6.43
CA ILE A 195 20.58 -2.39 -5.08
C ILE A 195 21.49 -1.74 -4.01
N ASN A 196 22.79 -1.61 -4.27
CA ASN A 196 23.79 -1.13 -3.31
C ASN A 196 24.45 0.20 -3.65
N GLN A 197 24.11 0.85 -4.76
CA GLN A 197 24.67 2.15 -5.12
C GLN A 197 23.56 3.17 -5.39
N SER A 198 23.58 4.26 -4.65
CA SER A 198 22.84 5.49 -4.99
C SER A 198 23.32 5.96 -6.35
N TYR A 199 22.55 5.69 -7.41
CA TYR A 199 22.86 6.17 -8.74
C TYR A 199 22.70 7.70 -8.80
N ASP A 200 23.81 8.33 -9.02
CA ASP A 200 23.93 9.73 -9.44
C ASP A 200 23.39 9.85 -10.89
N PHE A 201 22.09 10.07 -11.03
CA PHE A 201 21.36 10.05 -12.30
C PHE A 201 21.41 11.39 -13.06
N ASP A 202 22.35 12.27 -12.69
CA ASP A 202 22.33 13.68 -13.15
C ASP A 202 23.06 13.94 -14.49
N LYS A 203 23.50 12.91 -15.25
CA LYS A 203 24.33 13.17 -16.44
C LYS A 203 23.82 12.73 -17.83
N SER A 204 22.62 12.18 -18.01
CA SER A 204 22.23 11.68 -19.33
C SER A 204 20.90 12.13 -19.93
N ASN A 205 20.22 13.15 -19.41
CA ASN A 205 18.99 13.67 -20.04
C ASN A 205 18.99 15.20 -20.16
N LYS A 206 19.91 15.75 -20.95
CA LYS A 206 19.74 17.08 -21.56
C LYS A 206 18.90 16.88 -22.82
N ASN A 207 17.62 17.02 -22.75
CA ASN A 207 16.65 17.43 -23.78
C ASN A 207 15.28 16.77 -23.58
N ILE A 208 14.58 17.13 -22.52
CA ILE A 208 13.11 17.08 -22.47
C ILE A 208 12.67 18.26 -21.59
N ASN A 209 11.77 19.08 -22.12
CA ASN A 209 11.24 20.33 -21.58
C ASN A 209 11.31 20.46 -20.04
N ALA A 210 12.14 21.41 -19.61
CA ALA A 210 12.29 21.83 -18.24
C ALA A 210 10.95 22.42 -17.72
N GLY A 211 10.23 21.69 -16.92
CA GLY A 211 9.07 22.23 -16.24
C GLY A 211 8.64 21.47 -15.03
N ASN A 212 8.41 20.15 -15.11
CA ASN A 212 7.78 19.42 -14.01
C ASN A 212 8.26 17.98 -13.77
N THR A 213 9.25 17.49 -14.49
CA THR A 213 9.62 16.06 -14.43
C THR A 213 10.73 15.76 -13.42
N ILE A 214 11.45 16.77 -12.97
CA ILE A 214 12.62 16.62 -12.08
C ILE A 214 12.19 16.33 -10.63
N ASN A 215 11.07 16.87 -10.18
CA ASN A 215 10.63 16.73 -8.79
C ASN A 215 10.03 15.36 -8.44
N SER A 216 9.53 14.62 -9.43
CA SER A 216 8.80 13.39 -9.17
C SER A 216 9.67 12.18 -8.82
N ARG A 217 10.85 12.04 -9.42
CA ARG A 217 11.77 10.90 -9.13
C ARG A 217 12.52 11.07 -7.82
N THR A 218 12.85 12.29 -7.45
CA THR A 218 13.54 12.62 -6.21
C THR A 218 12.63 12.36 -5.01
N TYR A 219 11.33 12.61 -5.14
CA TYR A 219 10.38 12.54 -4.04
C TYR A 219 10.15 11.10 -3.54
N SER A 220 10.04 10.09 -4.41
CA SER A 220 9.84 8.70 -3.94
C SER A 220 11.08 8.14 -3.25
N SER A 221 12.27 8.49 -3.72
CA SER A 221 13.51 8.12 -3.04
C SER A 221 13.65 8.85 -1.71
N GLU A 222 13.25 10.12 -1.63
CA GLU A 222 13.25 10.90 -0.40
C GLU A 222 12.26 10.37 0.63
N PHE A 223 11.00 10.06 0.23
CA PHE A 223 10.03 9.44 1.12
C PHE A 223 10.50 8.08 1.64
N LEU A 224 10.99 7.20 0.76
CA LEU A 224 11.50 5.89 1.16
C LEU A 224 12.74 6.00 2.07
N SER A 225 13.56 7.05 1.91
CA SER A 225 14.69 7.28 2.82
C SER A 225 14.25 7.67 4.24
N LYS A 226 13.04 8.17 4.39
CA LYS A 226 12.45 8.57 5.69
C LYS A 226 11.65 7.45 6.37
N CYS A 227 11.38 6.34 5.67
CA CYS A 227 10.64 5.20 6.20
C CYS A 227 11.43 3.90 5.96
N GLU A 228 12.22 3.50 6.96
CA GLU A 228 13.13 2.37 6.86
C GLU A 228 12.38 1.06 6.61
N THR A 229 11.30 0.81 7.34
CA THR A 229 10.47 -0.39 7.19
C THR A 229 9.92 -0.53 5.77
N LEU A 230 9.44 0.55 5.16
CA LEU A 230 8.91 0.50 3.80
C LEU A 230 10.00 0.32 2.74
N LYS A 231 11.18 0.93 2.96
CA LYS A 231 12.37 0.73 2.13
C LYS A 231 12.81 -0.72 2.14
N ASP A 232 12.88 -1.32 3.31
CA ASP A 232 13.26 -2.72 3.50
C ASP A 232 12.22 -3.68 2.88
N TYR A 233 10.94 -3.38 3.06
CA TYR A 233 9.87 -4.10 2.36
C TYR A 233 10.06 -4.05 0.84
N MET A 234 10.39 -2.90 0.27
CA MET A 234 10.64 -2.79 -1.18
C MET A 234 11.92 -3.50 -1.61
N THR A 235 12.93 -3.58 -0.76
CA THR A 235 14.13 -4.39 -0.99
C THR A 235 13.77 -5.87 -1.16
N PHE A 236 12.99 -6.41 -0.23
CA PHE A 236 12.47 -7.78 -0.36
C PHE A 236 11.65 -7.99 -1.63
N VAL A 237 10.68 -7.10 -1.92
CA VAL A 237 9.86 -7.18 -3.13
C VAL A 237 10.71 -7.18 -4.40
N ASN A 238 11.76 -6.36 -4.46
CA ASN A 238 12.65 -6.28 -5.61
C ASN A 238 13.50 -7.55 -5.77
N LYS A 239 13.99 -8.15 -4.67
CA LYS A 239 14.68 -9.45 -4.72
C LYS A 239 13.79 -10.53 -5.34
N VAL A 240 12.54 -10.66 -4.89
CA VAL A 240 11.59 -11.60 -5.50
C VAL A 240 11.37 -11.31 -6.99
N ARG A 241 11.27 -10.03 -7.38
CA ARG A 241 11.11 -9.65 -8.79
C ARG A 241 12.32 -10.03 -9.65
N VAL A 242 13.54 -9.81 -9.17
CA VAL A 242 14.75 -10.22 -9.89
C VAL A 242 14.70 -11.72 -10.15
N LYS A 243 14.43 -12.51 -9.14
CA LYS A 243 14.35 -13.97 -9.24
C LYS A 243 13.25 -14.44 -10.21
N THR A 244 12.05 -13.86 -10.14
CA THR A 244 10.94 -14.27 -11.01
C THR A 244 11.05 -13.73 -12.42
N ASP A 245 11.45 -12.47 -12.59
CA ASP A 245 11.38 -11.78 -13.88
C ASP A 245 12.65 -11.96 -14.73
N ILE A 246 13.81 -12.06 -14.07
CA ILE A 246 15.11 -12.17 -14.73
C ILE A 246 15.60 -13.63 -14.70
N GLU A 247 15.70 -14.23 -13.51
CA GLU A 247 16.25 -15.58 -13.33
C GLU A 247 15.24 -16.68 -13.67
N LYS A 248 13.96 -16.31 -13.86
CA LYS A 248 12.86 -17.22 -14.22
C LYS A 248 12.59 -18.32 -13.19
N ILE A 249 12.93 -18.05 -11.95
CA ILE A 249 12.64 -18.95 -10.80
C ILE A 249 11.14 -18.91 -10.53
N ASP A 250 10.56 -20.04 -10.13
CA ASP A 250 9.17 -20.07 -9.71
C ASP A 250 8.92 -19.20 -8.47
N ILE A 251 7.71 -18.68 -8.34
CA ILE A 251 7.39 -17.67 -7.33
C ILE A 251 7.63 -18.17 -5.88
N ARG A 252 7.40 -19.44 -5.60
CA ARG A 252 7.59 -20.00 -4.26
C ARG A 252 9.06 -20.05 -3.90
N THR A 253 9.88 -20.60 -4.76
CA THR A 253 11.33 -20.65 -4.60
C THR A 253 11.91 -19.24 -4.52
N ALA A 254 11.46 -18.32 -5.39
CA ALA A 254 11.89 -16.93 -5.38
C ALA A 254 11.59 -16.21 -4.05
N VAL A 255 10.42 -16.44 -3.45
CA VAL A 255 10.07 -15.87 -2.14
C VAL A 255 10.95 -16.46 -1.03
N ILE A 256 11.15 -17.78 -1.00
CA ILE A 256 11.99 -18.45 0.00
C ILE A 256 13.42 -17.91 -0.05
N GLU A 257 14.02 -17.89 -1.23
CA GLU A 257 15.39 -17.41 -1.42
C GLU A 257 15.54 -15.93 -1.09
N ALA A 258 14.55 -15.09 -1.46
CA ALA A 258 14.56 -13.68 -1.11
C ALA A 258 14.46 -13.44 0.40
N VAL A 259 13.68 -14.26 1.12
CA VAL A 259 13.61 -14.23 2.60
C VAL A 259 14.99 -14.60 3.19
N ASP A 260 15.62 -15.67 2.71
CA ASP A 260 16.94 -16.11 3.21
C ASP A 260 18.03 -15.05 2.95
N GLU A 261 18.04 -14.43 1.78
CA GLU A 261 18.94 -13.33 1.47
C GLU A 261 18.69 -12.11 2.37
N CYS A 262 17.42 -11.71 2.57
CA CYS A 262 17.07 -10.60 3.45
C CYS A 262 17.55 -10.86 4.88
N ILE A 263 17.41 -12.08 5.39
CA ILE A 263 17.91 -12.47 6.70
C ILE A 263 19.45 -12.34 6.77
N ALA A 264 20.16 -12.81 5.72
CA ALA A 264 21.61 -12.76 5.65
C ALA A 264 22.15 -11.31 5.55
N GLU A 265 21.45 -10.44 4.87
CA GLU A 265 21.80 -9.03 4.67
C GLU A 265 21.27 -8.11 5.79
N ASN A 266 20.63 -8.66 6.82
CA ASN A 266 20.01 -7.92 7.92
C ASN A 266 18.88 -6.97 7.49
N VAL A 267 18.18 -7.29 6.39
CA VAL A 267 16.98 -6.59 5.92
C VAL A 267 15.76 -7.27 6.50
N LEU A 268 14.98 -6.62 7.35
CA LEU A 268 13.84 -7.20 8.06
C LEU A 268 14.16 -8.58 8.70
N SER A 269 15.38 -8.79 9.14
CA SER A 269 15.88 -10.12 9.50
C SER A 269 15.13 -10.76 10.68
N GLU A 270 14.83 -9.98 11.73
CA GLU A 270 14.05 -10.44 12.87
C GLU A 270 12.59 -10.73 12.46
N PHE A 271 11.99 -9.85 11.68
CA PHE A 271 10.63 -10.05 11.15
C PHE A 271 10.55 -11.36 10.36
N PHE A 272 11.47 -11.60 9.41
CA PHE A 272 11.43 -12.83 8.60
C PHE A 272 11.74 -14.10 9.40
N ARG A 273 12.57 -14.03 10.44
CA ARG A 273 12.78 -15.20 11.35
C ARG A 273 11.49 -15.55 12.10
N ASN A 274 10.74 -14.53 12.55
CA ASN A 274 9.54 -14.72 13.35
C ASN A 274 8.30 -15.10 12.50
N HIS A 275 8.23 -14.67 11.25
CA HIS A 275 7.06 -14.82 10.37
C HIS A 275 7.34 -15.67 9.12
N ARG A 276 8.45 -16.44 9.10
CA ARG A 276 8.87 -17.18 7.91
C ARG A 276 7.75 -18.01 7.32
N GLU A 277 7.09 -18.83 8.14
CA GLU A 277 6.04 -19.74 7.71
C GLU A 277 4.82 -18.97 7.12
N GLU A 278 4.44 -17.84 7.72
CA GLU A 278 3.33 -17.02 7.24
C GLU A 278 3.62 -16.36 5.89
N VAL A 279 4.90 -16.07 5.61
CA VAL A 279 5.33 -15.43 4.36
C VAL A 279 5.44 -16.42 3.20
N ILE A 280 5.86 -17.67 3.47
CA ILE A 280 6.15 -18.68 2.42
C ILE A 280 4.99 -19.66 2.15
N THR A 281 3.89 -19.57 2.90
CA THR A 281 2.69 -20.41 2.73
C THR A 281 1.66 -19.74 1.86
#